data_77239fd6c8bddbd0bdda1982adcb0aac
#
_entry.id   77239fd6c8bddbd0bdda1982adcb0aac
#
_cell.length_a   1.000
_cell.length_b   1.000
_cell.length_c   1.000
_cell.angle_alpha   90.00
_cell.angle_beta   90.00
_cell.angle_gamma   90.00
#
_symmetry.space_group_name_H-M   'P 1'
#
loop_
_entity.id
_entity.type
_entity.pdbx_description
1 polymer ?
#
loop_
_entity_poly.entity_id
_entity_poly.type
_entity_poly.pdbx_seq_one_letter_code
_entity_poly.pdbx_strand_id
1 'polypeptide(L)'
;MVRRFLLYSQHHGRPVKALFAETMKYQNIRVDSIEGDQVTYRTAGRKTPVTVPVSAFLSVSYARGDDGDTLKYAAWEQEEKPRE
;
A
#
# COMPACT_ATOMS: atom_id res chain seq x y z
N MET A 1 3.27 0.95 -10.22
CA MET A 1 1.91 1.15 -9.69
C MET A 1 1.75 0.59 -8.28
N VAL A 2 2.27 -0.60 -8.03
CA VAL A 2 2.14 -1.23 -6.71
C VAL A 2 2.67 -0.31 -5.60
N ARG A 3 3.90 0.17 -5.76
CA ARG A 3 4.53 1.01 -4.75
C ARG A 3 3.71 2.25 -4.43
N ARG A 4 3.08 2.81 -5.44
CA ARG A 4 2.26 4.00 -5.31
C ARG A 4 1.11 3.80 -4.33
N PHE A 5 0.42 2.67 -4.43
CA PHE A 5 -0.70 2.36 -3.54
C PHE A 5 -0.22 1.99 -2.15
N LEU A 6 0.94 1.36 -2.06
CA LEU A 6 1.52 1.05 -0.76
C LEU A 6 1.88 2.33 -0.02
N LEU A 7 2.47 3.30 -0.74
CA LEU A 7 2.78 4.60 -0.16
C LEU A 7 1.53 5.36 0.25
N TYR A 8 0.48 5.23 -0.55
CA TYR A 8 -0.80 5.84 -0.22
C TYR A 8 -1.32 5.29 1.12
N SER A 9 -1.27 3.97 1.29
CA SER A 9 -1.71 3.35 2.52
C SER A 9 -0.91 3.85 3.71
N GLN A 10 0.41 3.89 3.58
CA GLN A 10 1.28 4.34 4.65
C GLN A 10 1.03 5.81 5.00
N HIS A 11 0.95 6.64 3.98
CA HIS A 11 0.85 8.07 4.19
C HIS A 11 -0.48 8.49 4.83
N HIS A 12 -1.57 7.86 4.42
CA HIS A 12 -2.90 8.24 4.88
C HIS A 12 -3.47 7.31 5.92
N GLY A 13 -2.77 6.24 6.27
CA GLY A 13 -3.26 5.29 7.25
C GLY A 13 -4.50 4.54 6.81
N ARG A 14 -4.69 4.38 5.49
CA ARG A 14 -5.87 3.72 4.95
C ARG A 14 -5.54 2.34 4.41
N PRO A 15 -6.48 1.39 4.54
CA PRO A 15 -6.23 0.06 3.97
C PRO A 15 -6.24 0.12 2.44
N VAL A 16 -5.49 -0.78 1.84
CA VAL A 16 -5.51 -0.99 0.40
C VAL A 16 -5.72 -2.46 0.12
N LYS A 17 -6.21 -2.76 -1.07
CA LYS A 17 -6.48 -4.13 -1.50
C LYS A 17 -5.27 -4.65 -2.26
N ALA A 18 -4.61 -5.64 -1.71
CA ALA A 18 -3.39 -6.19 -2.28
C ALA A 18 -3.64 -7.58 -2.83
N LEU A 19 -3.09 -7.85 -4.01
CA LEU A 19 -3.08 -9.19 -4.59
C LEU A 19 -1.69 -9.76 -4.39
N PHE A 20 -1.59 -10.83 -3.61
CA PHE A 20 -0.31 -11.46 -3.31
C PHE A 20 0.06 -12.48 -4.37
N ALA A 21 1.30 -12.41 -4.85
CA ALA A 21 1.78 -13.28 -5.92
C ALA A 21 1.79 -14.75 -5.51
N GLU A 22 2.16 -15.02 -4.27
CA GLU A 22 2.33 -16.39 -3.81
C GLU A 22 1.01 -17.15 -3.73
N THR A 23 -0.02 -16.50 -3.21
CA THR A 23 -1.30 -17.16 -2.99
C THR A 23 -2.33 -16.83 -4.06
N MET A 24 -2.08 -15.79 -4.84
CA MET A 24 -3.03 -15.29 -5.85
C MET A 24 -4.36 -14.89 -5.23
N LYS A 25 -4.30 -14.38 -4.00
CA LYS A 25 -5.50 -13.97 -3.26
C LYS A 25 -5.41 -12.51 -2.87
N TYR A 26 -6.56 -11.85 -2.84
CA TYR A 26 -6.65 -10.46 -2.41
C TYR A 26 -6.81 -10.38 -0.91
N GLN A 27 -6.14 -9.40 -0.31
CA GLN A 27 -6.30 -9.09 1.10
C GLN A 27 -6.27 -7.58 1.29
N ASN A 28 -7.06 -7.11 2.25
CA ASN A 28 -6.97 -5.72 2.66
C ASN A 28 -5.85 -5.60 3.68
N ILE A 29 -4.91 -4.70 3.40
CA ILE A 29 -3.75 -4.51 4.27
C ILE A 29 -3.60 -3.02 4.57
N ARG A 30 -2.95 -2.74 5.68
CA ARG A 30 -2.55 -1.38 6.03
C ARG A 30 -1.04 -1.36 6.14
N VAL A 31 -0.40 -0.52 5.35
CA VAL A 31 1.05 -0.47 5.30
C VAL A 31 1.56 0.39 6.45
N ASP A 32 2.49 -0.17 7.23
CA ASP A 32 3.11 0.55 8.34
C ASP A 32 4.36 1.29 7.90
N SER A 33 5.21 0.63 7.10
CA SER A 33 6.45 1.26 6.64
C SER A 33 6.95 0.61 5.36
N ILE A 34 7.76 1.37 4.64
CA ILE A 34 8.42 0.88 3.42
C ILE A 34 9.86 1.34 3.52
N GLU A 35 10.78 0.38 3.48
CA GLU A 35 12.21 0.67 3.53
C GLU A 35 12.89 -0.03 2.36
N GLY A 36 13.34 0.76 1.39
CA GLY A 36 13.87 0.17 0.17
C GLY A 36 12.84 -0.69 -0.52
N ASP A 37 13.12 -1.98 -0.62
CA ASP A 37 12.21 -2.94 -1.24
C ASP A 37 11.40 -3.74 -0.23
N GLN A 38 11.49 -3.39 1.05
CA GLN A 38 10.79 -4.12 2.11
C GLN A 38 9.56 -3.36 2.56
N VAL A 39 8.45 -4.06 2.65
CA VAL A 39 7.17 -3.49 3.05
C VAL A 39 6.70 -4.18 4.32
N THR A 40 6.43 -3.40 5.36
CA THR A 40 5.87 -3.90 6.60
C THR A 40 4.40 -3.50 6.65
N TYR A 41 3.54 -4.49 6.81
CA TYR A 41 2.10 -4.25 6.77
C TYR A 41 1.39 -5.14 7.79
N ARG A 42 0.13 -4.80 8.04
CA ARG A 42 -0.76 -5.62 8.85
C ARG A 42 -2.03 -5.88 8.04
N THR A 43 -2.53 -7.11 8.12
CA THR A 43 -3.81 -7.42 7.51
C THR A 43 -4.94 -6.92 8.41
N ALA A 44 -6.09 -6.68 7.79
CA ALA A 44 -7.25 -6.19 8.54
C ALA A 44 -7.59 -7.18 9.67
N GLY A 45 -7.77 -6.64 10.86
CA GLY A 45 -8.11 -7.44 12.03
C GLY A 45 -6.95 -8.10 12.71
N ARG A 46 -5.73 -7.96 12.19
CA ARG A 46 -4.54 -8.53 12.82
C ARG A 46 -3.62 -7.43 13.31
N LYS A 47 -2.99 -7.67 14.44
CA LYS A 47 -2.10 -6.70 15.05
C LYS A 47 -0.63 -6.98 14.76
N THR A 48 -0.29 -8.19 14.36
CA THR A 48 1.10 -8.56 14.13
C THR A 48 1.54 -8.10 12.75
N PRO A 49 2.59 -7.27 12.66
CA PRO A 49 3.09 -6.83 11.36
C PRO A 49 3.87 -7.93 10.66
N VAL A 50 3.86 -7.88 9.34
CA VAL A 50 4.59 -8.81 8.48
C VAL A 50 5.41 -8.00 7.52
N THR A 51 6.65 -8.41 7.28
CA THR A 51 7.54 -7.73 6.34
C THR A 51 7.79 -8.63 5.14
N VAL A 52 7.56 -8.10 3.94
CA VAL A 52 7.76 -8.83 2.69
C VAL A 52 8.41 -7.90 1.67
N PRO A 53 9.08 -8.45 0.65
CA PRO A 53 9.58 -7.59 -0.43
C PRO A 53 8.43 -7.06 -1.28
N VAL A 54 8.67 -5.94 -1.94
CA VAL A 54 7.65 -5.33 -2.82
C VAL A 54 7.22 -6.33 -3.89
N SER A 55 8.13 -7.19 -4.33
CA SER A 55 7.84 -8.19 -5.36
C SER A 55 6.79 -9.22 -4.93
N ALA A 56 6.48 -9.29 -3.63
CA ALA A 56 5.43 -10.20 -3.16
C ALA A 56 4.03 -9.76 -3.61
N PHE A 57 3.89 -8.51 -4.05
CA PHE A 57 2.61 -7.98 -4.49
C PHE A 57 2.51 -7.99 -6.01
N LEU A 58 1.50 -8.65 -6.56
CA LEU A 58 1.21 -8.57 -7.99
C LEU A 58 0.53 -7.27 -8.34
N SER A 59 -0.40 -6.84 -7.51
CA SER A 59 -1.07 -5.57 -7.70
C SER A 59 -1.61 -5.07 -6.38
N VAL A 60 -1.82 -3.76 -6.32
CA VAL A 60 -2.42 -3.11 -5.16
C VAL A 60 -3.35 -2.03 -5.69
N SER A 61 -4.52 -1.92 -5.08
CA SER A 61 -5.49 -0.92 -5.49
C SER A 61 -6.21 -0.39 -4.25
N TYR A 62 -7.09 0.58 -4.45
CA TYR A 62 -7.88 1.12 -3.34
C TYR A 62 -8.79 0.05 -2.78
N ALA A 63 -9.02 0.10 -1.47
CA ALA A 63 -9.96 -0.78 -0.83
C ALA A 63 -11.37 -0.42 -1.29
N ARG A 64 -12.27 -1.39 -1.11
CA ARG A 64 -13.67 -1.20 -1.48
C ARG A 64 -14.24 0.00 -0.73
N GLY A 65 -14.88 0.88 -1.48
CA GLY A 65 -15.48 2.07 -0.90
C GLY A 65 -14.55 3.25 -0.73
N ASP A 66 -13.27 3.07 -1.09
CA ASP A 66 -12.28 4.15 -1.02
C ASP A 66 -12.04 4.65 -2.44
N ASP A 67 -12.35 5.92 -2.67
CA ASP A 67 -12.12 6.53 -3.98
C ASP A 67 -10.72 7.14 -4.10
N GLY A 68 -9.92 6.97 -3.06
CA GLY A 68 -8.55 7.45 -3.06
C GLY A 68 -8.40 8.92 -2.73
N ASP A 69 -9.50 9.66 -2.52
CA ASP A 69 -9.44 11.09 -2.24
C ASP A 69 -8.46 11.74 -3.22
N THR A 70 -8.82 11.73 -4.49
CA THR A 70 -7.89 12.00 -5.58
C THR A 70 -7.12 13.31 -5.45
N LEU A 71 -7.74 14.35 -4.93
CA LEU A 71 -7.05 15.63 -4.79
C LEU A 71 -5.90 15.54 -3.80
N LYS A 72 -6.18 14.91 -2.66
CA LYS A 72 -5.16 14.73 -1.63
C LYS A 72 -4.04 13.83 -2.11
N TYR A 73 -4.40 12.77 -2.79
CA TYR A 73 -3.44 11.84 -3.31
C TYR A 73 -2.54 12.48 -4.36
N ALA A 74 -3.14 13.27 -5.23
CA ALA A 74 -2.38 13.97 -6.27
C ALA A 74 -1.38 14.95 -5.66
N ALA A 75 -1.82 15.69 -4.64
CA ALA A 75 -0.93 16.64 -3.96
C ALA A 75 0.25 15.92 -3.31
N TRP A 76 -0.03 14.81 -2.63
CA TRP A 76 1.01 14.03 -1.98
C TRP A 76 1.98 13.45 -3.00
N GLU A 77 1.47 12.97 -4.12
CA GLU A 77 2.30 12.40 -5.17
C GLU A 77 3.25 13.45 -5.74
N GLN A 78 2.79 14.68 -5.86
CA GLN A 78 3.63 15.76 -6.34
C GLN A 78 4.73 16.10 -5.36
N GLU A 79 4.47 15.94 -4.08
CA GLU A 79 5.51 16.14 -3.07
C GLU A 79 6.62 15.09 -3.19
N GLU A 80 6.27 13.89 -3.59
CA GLU A 80 7.25 12.83 -3.75
C GLU A 80 8.13 13.01 -4.97
N LYS A 81 7.51 13.44 -6.07
CA LYS A 81 8.21 13.52 -7.35
C LYS A 81 9.42 14.44 -7.36
N PRO A 82 9.35 15.63 -6.77
CA PRO A 82 10.51 16.55 -6.87
C PRO A 82 11.79 16.02 -6.29
N ARG A 83 11.71 14.98 -5.52
CA ARG A 83 12.91 14.42 -4.90
C ARG A 83 13.63 13.42 -5.79
N GLU A 84 13.09 13.16 -6.92
CA GLU A 84 13.75 12.23 -7.85
C GLU A 84 14.77 12.98 -8.71
#